data_a2244d8d05944a45c3b0c4bb97695b77
#
_entry.id   a2244d8d05944a45c3b0c4bb97695b77
#
_cell.length_a   1.000
_cell.length_b   1.000
_cell.length_c   1.000
_cell.angle_alpha   90.00
_cell.angle_beta   90.00
_cell.angle_gamma   90.00
#
_symmetry.space_group_name_H-M   'P 1'
#
loop_
_entity.id
_entity.type
_entity.pdbx_description
1 polymer ?
#
loop_
_entity_poly.entity_id
_entity_poly.type
_entity_poly.pdbx_seq_one_letter_code
_entity_poly.pdbx_strand_id
1 'polypeptide(L)'
;MLLSLCFALTGTTSSLTVSASPLVGFQIADNQALATLPLSFHLIGTMLAGIPASFLMKNVGRRYGFMIGTGIGAFGAASAAGAIIYSNFYLFCLSIFCLGILSGFGQLYRFAAADVATNEFKTKAVSLVMIGGIIAGFIGPTVASKAKDLIPNAEFAGSYLFVIMFHFLIVLILLGTRLPRPDDTEQKGKTRPLKEIFSQPKFLVAVLSAMAGYGVMAMVMTATPLAMTEGSGHQFSEAAFVIQWHVVGMFAPSFFTGSLIHRYGSVPIIFTGILLNVLCIAINLAGTDVFNYWSSLILLGMGWNFMFVAGTTMVIETYSPAEKAIVQGVNDFLVFGTAAVSSLLAGVVQTSLGWRAVNLSSIPLLGVAVLALLWYIFRNAEKEVISLVKQDSTA
;
A
#
# COMPACT_ATOMS: atom_id res chain seq x y z
N MET A 1 7.04 -1.84 -20.82
CA MET A 1 6.04 -0.78 -21.06
C MET A 1 4.59 -1.30 -20.92
N LEU A 2 4.13 -2.35 -21.61
CA LEU A 2 2.74 -2.84 -21.48
C LEU A 2 2.35 -3.22 -20.04
N LEU A 3 3.22 -3.91 -19.30
CA LEU A 3 2.98 -4.25 -17.89
C LEU A 3 2.96 -3.02 -16.97
N SER A 4 3.74 -1.97 -17.29
CA SER A 4 3.67 -0.69 -16.58
C SER A 4 2.30 -0.02 -16.79
N LEU A 5 1.74 -0.10 -17.99
CA LEU A 5 0.40 0.42 -18.27
C LEU A 5 -0.68 -0.39 -17.54
N CYS A 6 -0.57 -1.73 -17.52
CA CYS A 6 -1.48 -2.57 -16.72
C CYS A 6 -1.41 -2.23 -15.23
N PHE A 7 -0.20 -2.02 -14.69
CA PHE A 7 0.00 -1.59 -13.31
C PHE A 7 -0.62 -0.22 -13.03
N ALA A 8 -0.43 0.75 -13.95
CA ALA A 8 -1.03 2.08 -13.86
C ALA A 8 -2.57 2.02 -13.83
N LEU A 9 -3.17 1.24 -14.72
CA LEU A 9 -4.64 1.09 -14.78
C LEU A 9 -5.20 0.40 -13.54
N THR A 10 -4.52 -0.65 -13.05
CA THR A 10 -4.89 -1.31 -11.78
C THR A 10 -4.75 -0.36 -10.60
N GLY A 11 -3.64 0.37 -10.52
CA GLY A 11 -3.37 1.38 -9.49
C GLY A 11 -4.38 2.53 -9.52
N THR A 12 -4.86 2.92 -10.71
CA THR A 12 -5.92 3.91 -10.88
C THR A 12 -7.20 3.50 -10.15
N THR A 13 -7.59 2.23 -10.24
CA THR A 13 -8.73 1.68 -9.50
C THR A 13 -8.51 1.79 -7.99
N SER A 14 -7.33 1.43 -7.50
CA SER A 14 -7.00 1.53 -6.07
C SER A 14 -7.01 2.98 -5.58
N SER A 15 -6.40 3.90 -6.34
CA SER A 15 -6.33 5.33 -5.99
C SER A 15 -7.71 5.99 -5.99
N LEU A 16 -8.59 5.63 -6.95
CA LEU A 16 -9.98 6.03 -6.95
C LEU A 16 -10.71 5.50 -5.70
N THR A 17 -10.53 4.22 -5.38
CA THR A 17 -11.17 3.58 -4.23
C THR A 17 -10.76 4.27 -2.93
N VAL A 18 -9.49 4.60 -2.75
CA VAL A 18 -8.99 5.34 -1.58
C VAL A 18 -9.65 6.71 -1.45
N SER A 19 -9.82 7.42 -2.57
CA SER A 19 -10.40 8.76 -2.57
C SER A 19 -11.91 8.78 -2.30
N ALA A 20 -12.65 7.82 -2.87
CA ALA A 20 -14.10 7.84 -2.91
C ALA A 20 -14.76 6.95 -1.85
N SER A 21 -14.19 5.75 -1.55
CA SER A 21 -14.91 4.77 -0.74
C SER A 21 -15.20 5.18 0.71
N PRO A 22 -14.37 6.00 1.41
CA PRO A 22 -14.74 6.50 2.72
C PRO A 22 -15.96 7.41 2.70
N LEU A 23 -16.11 8.23 1.66
CA LEU A 23 -17.25 9.13 1.50
C LEU A 23 -18.52 8.36 1.14
N VAL A 24 -18.43 7.41 0.21
CA VAL A 24 -19.53 6.50 -0.10
C VAL A 24 -19.96 5.75 1.16
N GLY A 25 -18.99 5.20 1.91
CA GLY A 25 -19.27 4.52 3.16
C GLY A 25 -19.98 5.42 4.18
N PHE A 26 -19.57 6.68 4.28
CA PHE A 26 -20.21 7.68 5.16
C PHE A 26 -21.65 7.97 4.74
N GLN A 27 -21.92 8.02 3.43
CA GLN A 27 -23.26 8.31 2.89
C GLN A 27 -24.24 7.15 3.05
N ILE A 28 -23.79 5.88 2.88
CA ILE A 28 -24.69 4.73 2.80
C ILE A 28 -24.66 3.81 4.02
N ALA A 29 -23.76 4.04 5.00
CA ALA A 29 -23.72 3.25 6.22
C ALA A 29 -24.74 3.75 7.24
N ASP A 30 -25.48 2.85 7.88
CA ASP A 30 -26.37 3.18 9.01
C ASP A 30 -25.56 3.76 10.20
N ASN A 31 -24.35 3.26 10.40
CA ASN A 31 -23.41 3.74 11.40
C ASN A 31 -22.20 4.39 10.71
N GLN A 32 -22.11 5.71 10.76
CA GLN A 32 -21.04 6.49 10.15
C GLN A 32 -19.63 6.15 10.70
N ALA A 33 -19.51 5.58 11.89
CA ALA A 33 -18.25 5.07 12.41
C ALA A 33 -17.64 3.96 11.52
N LEU A 34 -18.47 3.30 10.71
CA LEU A 34 -18.06 2.28 9.73
C LEU A 34 -17.75 2.85 8.34
N ALA A 35 -17.73 4.16 8.16
CA ALA A 35 -17.52 4.81 6.85
C ALA A 35 -16.26 4.30 6.12
N THR A 36 -15.19 3.98 6.83
CA THR A 36 -13.93 3.49 6.25
C THR A 36 -13.82 1.95 6.17
N LEU A 37 -14.84 1.21 6.64
CA LEU A 37 -14.86 -0.25 6.56
C LEU A 37 -14.68 -0.78 5.13
N PRO A 38 -15.29 -0.18 4.08
CA PRO A 38 -15.04 -0.62 2.70
C PRO A 38 -13.56 -0.59 2.34
N LEU A 39 -12.81 0.46 2.71
CA LEU A 39 -11.38 0.55 2.43
C LEU A 39 -10.57 -0.48 3.23
N SER A 40 -10.97 -0.81 4.46
CA SER A 40 -10.38 -1.92 5.21
C SER A 40 -10.57 -3.25 4.49
N PHE A 41 -11.74 -3.49 3.89
CA PHE A 41 -12.02 -4.66 3.03
C PHE A 41 -11.13 -4.69 1.79
N HIS A 42 -10.82 -3.53 1.19
CA HIS A 42 -9.84 -3.44 0.09
C HIS A 42 -8.45 -3.94 0.54
N LEU A 43 -7.97 -3.47 1.68
CA LEU A 43 -6.66 -3.86 2.22
C LEU A 43 -6.63 -5.35 2.60
N ILE A 44 -7.70 -5.88 3.19
CA ILE A 44 -7.85 -7.31 3.47
C ILE A 44 -7.85 -8.13 2.17
N GLY A 45 -8.57 -7.67 1.14
CA GLY A 45 -8.57 -8.31 -0.17
C GLY A 45 -7.16 -8.36 -0.79
N THR A 46 -6.42 -7.26 -0.69
CA THR A 46 -5.03 -7.18 -1.16
C THR A 46 -4.13 -8.15 -0.40
N MET A 47 -4.25 -8.18 0.93
CA MET A 47 -3.51 -9.08 1.83
C MET A 47 -3.74 -10.56 1.48
N LEU A 48 -5.01 -10.95 1.34
CA LEU A 48 -5.39 -12.34 1.11
C LEU A 48 -5.10 -12.81 -0.32
N ALA A 49 -5.03 -11.91 -1.30
CA ALA A 49 -4.85 -12.27 -2.69
C ALA A 49 -3.41 -12.67 -3.06
N GLY A 50 -2.38 -12.17 -2.36
CA GLY A 50 -0.98 -12.30 -2.78
C GLY A 50 -0.52 -13.74 -2.99
N ILE A 51 -0.73 -14.61 -2.00
CA ILE A 51 -0.35 -16.02 -2.07
C ILE A 51 -1.22 -16.80 -3.08
N PRO A 52 -2.56 -16.76 -3.01
CA PRO A 52 -3.42 -17.44 -3.98
C PRO A 52 -3.18 -17.01 -5.42
N ALA A 53 -2.94 -15.71 -5.67
CA ALA A 53 -2.64 -15.19 -7.00
C ALA A 53 -1.34 -15.79 -7.56
N SER A 54 -0.30 -15.91 -6.73
CA SER A 54 0.96 -16.53 -7.14
C SER A 54 0.79 -18.02 -7.50
N PHE A 55 0.04 -18.78 -6.68
CA PHE A 55 -0.28 -20.17 -6.96
C PHE A 55 -1.12 -20.34 -8.23
N LEU A 56 -2.13 -19.50 -8.40
CA LEU A 56 -2.96 -19.49 -9.61
C LEU A 56 -2.09 -19.24 -10.85
N MET A 57 -1.22 -18.23 -10.81
CA MET A 57 -0.34 -17.89 -11.93
C MET A 57 0.69 -18.98 -12.25
N LYS A 58 1.11 -19.77 -11.25
CA LYS A 58 1.96 -20.95 -11.47
C LYS A 58 1.22 -22.01 -12.31
N ASN A 59 -0.05 -22.24 -12.03
CA ASN A 59 -0.84 -23.28 -12.70
C ASN A 59 -1.33 -22.86 -14.08
N VAL A 60 -1.96 -21.67 -14.19
CA VAL A 60 -2.58 -21.21 -15.45
C VAL A 60 -1.67 -20.30 -16.28
N GLY A 61 -0.54 -19.86 -15.72
CA GLY A 61 0.37 -18.88 -16.32
C GLY A 61 0.02 -17.45 -15.95
N ARG A 62 1.03 -16.55 -16.01
CA ARG A 62 0.89 -15.14 -15.57
C ARG A 62 -0.20 -14.37 -16.33
N ARG A 63 -0.29 -14.57 -17.66
CA ARG A 63 -1.27 -13.89 -18.51
C ARG A 63 -2.70 -14.15 -18.05
N TYR A 64 -3.07 -15.43 -17.94
CA TYR A 64 -4.43 -15.82 -17.54
C TYR A 64 -4.69 -15.47 -16.07
N GLY A 65 -3.70 -15.58 -15.18
CA GLY A 65 -3.81 -15.16 -13.80
C GLY A 65 -4.14 -13.66 -13.68
N PHE A 66 -3.46 -12.80 -14.41
CA PHE A 66 -3.79 -11.37 -14.46
C PHE A 66 -5.18 -11.10 -15.04
N MET A 67 -5.58 -11.82 -16.09
CA MET A 67 -6.93 -11.67 -16.67
C MET A 67 -8.02 -12.07 -15.67
N ILE A 68 -7.82 -13.15 -14.90
CA ILE A 68 -8.75 -13.56 -13.83
C ILE A 68 -8.83 -12.47 -12.74
N GLY A 69 -7.68 -11.97 -12.24
CA GLY A 69 -7.66 -10.88 -11.28
C GLY A 69 -8.37 -9.62 -11.80
N THR A 70 -8.18 -9.29 -13.08
CA THR A 70 -8.86 -8.17 -13.73
C THR A 70 -10.36 -8.40 -13.86
N GLY A 71 -10.80 -9.63 -14.16
CA GLY A 71 -12.23 -10.02 -14.18
C GLY A 71 -12.90 -9.87 -12.81
N ILE A 72 -12.21 -10.29 -11.74
CA ILE A 72 -12.67 -10.08 -10.35
C ILE A 72 -12.81 -8.58 -10.07
N GLY A 73 -11.84 -7.77 -10.50
CA GLY A 73 -11.89 -6.31 -10.35
C GLY A 73 -13.04 -5.67 -11.11
N ALA A 74 -13.28 -6.08 -12.37
CA ALA A 74 -14.40 -5.58 -13.17
C ALA A 74 -15.76 -5.92 -12.54
N PHE A 75 -15.92 -7.15 -12.04
CA PHE A 75 -17.09 -7.56 -11.26
C PHE A 75 -17.23 -6.70 -10.00
N GLY A 76 -16.13 -6.49 -9.24
CA GLY A 76 -16.12 -5.63 -8.06
C GLY A 76 -16.55 -4.20 -8.39
N ALA A 77 -16.04 -3.60 -9.47
CA ALA A 77 -16.40 -2.24 -9.88
C ALA A 77 -17.89 -2.12 -10.29
N ALA A 78 -18.40 -3.07 -11.06
CA ALA A 78 -19.82 -3.11 -11.45
C ALA A 78 -20.73 -3.30 -10.23
N SER A 79 -20.37 -4.22 -9.35
CA SER A 79 -21.09 -4.49 -8.11
C SER A 79 -21.05 -3.29 -7.15
N ALA A 80 -19.91 -2.56 -7.07
CA ALA A 80 -19.79 -1.34 -6.27
C ALA A 80 -20.75 -0.25 -6.76
N ALA A 81 -20.83 -0.01 -8.08
CA ALA A 81 -21.78 0.93 -8.65
C ALA A 81 -23.22 0.54 -8.33
N GLY A 82 -23.57 -0.73 -8.47
CA GLY A 82 -24.90 -1.25 -8.08
C GLY A 82 -25.17 -1.07 -6.59
N ALA A 83 -24.20 -1.36 -5.73
CA ALA A 83 -24.31 -1.19 -4.29
C ALA A 83 -24.60 0.27 -3.89
N ILE A 84 -23.98 1.23 -4.57
CA ILE A 84 -24.23 2.67 -4.36
C ILE A 84 -25.64 3.03 -4.80
N ILE A 85 -26.08 2.61 -6.02
CA ILE A 85 -27.41 2.90 -6.56
C ILE A 85 -28.52 2.37 -5.62
N TYR A 86 -28.32 1.17 -5.04
CA TYR A 86 -29.29 0.56 -4.12
C TYR A 86 -29.01 0.88 -2.64
N SER A 87 -28.06 1.78 -2.33
CA SER A 87 -27.64 2.17 -0.97
C SER A 87 -27.35 0.96 -0.07
N ASN A 88 -26.70 -0.07 -0.61
CA ASN A 88 -26.38 -1.31 0.12
C ASN A 88 -24.94 -1.30 0.59
N PHE A 89 -24.73 -0.95 1.86
CA PHE A 89 -23.41 -0.81 2.49
C PHE A 89 -22.60 -2.12 2.48
N TYR A 90 -23.22 -3.24 2.83
CA TYR A 90 -22.48 -4.52 2.92
C TYR A 90 -22.10 -5.06 1.54
N LEU A 91 -22.96 -4.88 0.55
CA LEU A 91 -22.62 -5.20 -0.84
C LEU A 91 -21.48 -4.31 -1.35
N PHE A 92 -21.46 -3.03 -0.94
CA PHE A 92 -20.35 -2.13 -1.26
C PHE A 92 -19.05 -2.61 -0.64
N CYS A 93 -19.01 -2.99 0.65
CA CYS A 93 -17.84 -3.55 1.30
C CYS A 93 -17.30 -4.79 0.55
N LEU A 94 -18.17 -5.72 0.18
CA LEU A 94 -17.78 -6.92 -0.57
C LEU A 94 -17.27 -6.59 -1.97
N SER A 95 -17.85 -5.60 -2.62
CA SER A 95 -17.40 -5.12 -3.93
C SER A 95 -15.98 -4.52 -3.85
N ILE A 96 -15.73 -3.72 -2.82
CA ILE A 96 -14.41 -3.11 -2.57
C ILE A 96 -13.37 -4.18 -2.17
N PHE A 97 -13.78 -5.25 -1.49
CA PHE A 97 -12.92 -6.43 -1.26
C PHE A 97 -12.47 -7.07 -2.58
N CYS A 98 -13.35 -7.22 -3.56
CA CYS A 98 -13.00 -7.73 -4.90
C CYS A 98 -11.97 -6.80 -5.61
N LEU A 99 -12.12 -5.48 -5.46
CA LEU A 99 -11.11 -4.53 -5.95
C LEU A 99 -9.78 -4.66 -5.20
N GLY A 100 -9.81 -5.00 -3.93
CA GLY A 100 -8.63 -5.35 -3.15
C GLY A 100 -7.92 -6.60 -3.69
N ILE A 101 -8.66 -7.64 -4.04
CA ILE A 101 -8.10 -8.84 -4.70
C ILE A 101 -7.39 -8.44 -6.00
N LEU A 102 -8.01 -7.64 -6.87
CA LEU A 102 -7.36 -7.12 -8.07
C LEU A 102 -6.03 -6.43 -7.74
N SER A 103 -6.00 -5.60 -6.68
CA SER A 103 -4.79 -4.89 -6.24
C SER A 103 -3.68 -5.86 -5.84
N GLY A 104 -4.01 -6.98 -5.16
CA GLY A 104 -3.07 -8.04 -4.83
C GLY A 104 -2.47 -8.70 -6.08
N PHE A 105 -3.27 -8.98 -7.10
CA PHE A 105 -2.76 -9.42 -8.41
C PHE A 105 -1.87 -8.34 -9.05
N GLY A 106 -2.25 -7.08 -8.92
CA GLY A 106 -1.50 -5.93 -9.44
C GLY A 106 -0.07 -5.84 -8.91
N GLN A 107 0.16 -6.20 -7.64
CA GLN A 107 1.51 -6.24 -7.05
C GLN A 107 2.46 -7.19 -7.78
N LEU A 108 1.94 -8.18 -8.50
CA LEU A 108 2.73 -9.18 -9.21
C LEU A 108 3.22 -8.70 -10.60
N TYR A 109 2.72 -7.57 -11.14
CA TYR A 109 3.19 -7.03 -12.42
C TYR A 109 4.69 -6.71 -12.41
N ARG A 110 5.22 -6.20 -11.30
CA ARG A 110 6.65 -5.90 -11.14
C ARG A 110 7.54 -7.15 -11.26
N PHE A 111 7.09 -8.28 -10.72
CA PHE A 111 7.80 -9.55 -10.84
C PHE A 111 7.69 -10.12 -12.26
N ALA A 112 6.50 -10.02 -12.87
CA ALA A 112 6.32 -10.42 -14.27
C ALA A 112 7.21 -9.62 -15.22
N ALA A 113 7.42 -8.32 -14.95
CA ALA A 113 8.33 -7.49 -15.74
C ALA A 113 9.81 -7.89 -15.55
N ALA A 114 10.20 -8.26 -14.33
CA ALA A 114 11.55 -8.75 -14.04
C ALA A 114 11.84 -10.08 -14.74
N ASP A 115 10.84 -10.99 -14.84
CA ASP A 115 11.01 -12.32 -15.46
C ASP A 115 11.19 -12.27 -16.98
N VAL A 116 10.62 -11.26 -17.65
CA VAL A 116 10.79 -11.07 -19.11
C VAL A 116 12.00 -10.20 -19.48
N ALA A 117 12.67 -9.62 -18.50
CA ALA A 117 13.83 -8.76 -18.69
C ALA A 117 15.14 -9.55 -18.67
N THR A 118 16.15 -9.08 -19.43
CA THR A 118 17.52 -9.59 -19.28
C THR A 118 18.06 -9.28 -17.89
N ASN A 119 19.05 -10.03 -17.40
CA ASN A 119 19.60 -9.86 -16.05
C ASN A 119 20.06 -8.41 -15.78
N GLU A 120 20.62 -7.76 -16.77
CA GLU A 120 21.09 -6.36 -16.71
C GLU A 120 19.93 -5.36 -16.61
N PHE A 121 18.76 -5.71 -17.16
CA PHE A 121 17.62 -4.83 -17.25
C PHE A 121 16.55 -5.09 -16.16
N LYS A 122 16.66 -6.18 -15.38
CA LYS A 122 15.65 -6.57 -14.36
C LYS A 122 15.29 -5.43 -13.41
N THR A 123 16.28 -4.76 -12.82
CA THR A 123 16.04 -3.65 -11.90
C THR A 123 15.34 -2.47 -12.59
N LYS A 124 15.74 -2.13 -13.81
CA LYS A 124 15.09 -1.08 -14.61
C LYS A 124 13.66 -1.45 -14.98
N ALA A 125 13.40 -2.72 -15.30
CA ALA A 125 12.06 -3.20 -15.63
C ALA A 125 11.09 -3.05 -14.45
N VAL A 126 11.52 -3.41 -13.24
CA VAL A 126 10.74 -3.18 -12.00
C VAL A 126 10.46 -1.69 -11.79
N SER A 127 11.48 -0.84 -11.89
CA SER A 127 11.32 0.62 -11.74
C SER A 127 10.35 1.21 -12.77
N LEU A 128 10.40 0.77 -14.02
CA LEU A 128 9.48 1.20 -15.07
C LEU A 128 8.02 0.82 -14.79
N VAL A 129 7.79 -0.34 -14.16
CA VAL A 129 6.44 -0.72 -13.72
C VAL A 129 5.97 0.21 -12.61
N MET A 130 6.82 0.53 -11.64
CA MET A 130 6.48 1.40 -10.51
C MET A 130 6.12 2.83 -10.93
N ILE A 131 6.65 3.34 -12.05
CA ILE A 131 6.23 4.64 -12.64
C ILE A 131 4.72 4.67 -12.89
N GLY A 132 4.12 3.52 -13.25
CA GLY A 132 2.67 3.39 -13.39
C GLY A 132 1.89 3.81 -12.14
N GLY A 133 2.47 3.67 -10.95
CA GLY A 133 1.86 4.13 -9.69
C GLY A 133 1.68 5.65 -9.62
N ILE A 134 2.62 6.42 -10.18
CA ILE A 134 2.50 7.89 -10.26
C ILE A 134 1.34 8.26 -11.19
N ILE A 135 1.26 7.62 -12.36
CA ILE A 135 0.16 7.81 -13.30
C ILE A 135 -1.19 7.50 -12.64
N ALA A 136 -1.24 6.39 -11.90
CA ALA A 136 -2.43 5.98 -11.14
C ALA A 136 -2.85 7.03 -10.11
N GLY A 137 -1.89 7.64 -9.41
CA GLY A 137 -2.11 8.73 -8.44
C GLY A 137 -2.79 9.94 -9.05
N PHE A 138 -2.49 10.26 -10.31
CA PHE A 138 -3.15 11.36 -11.01
C PHE A 138 -4.52 10.96 -11.59
N ILE A 139 -4.62 9.83 -12.25
CA ILE A 139 -5.84 9.44 -12.95
C ILE A 139 -6.96 9.03 -11.98
N GLY A 140 -6.64 8.27 -10.91
CA GLY A 140 -7.66 7.73 -9.99
C GLY A 140 -8.51 8.81 -9.32
N PRO A 141 -7.92 9.75 -8.55
CA PRO A 141 -8.69 10.82 -7.91
C PRO A 141 -9.36 11.78 -8.92
N THR A 142 -8.73 12.01 -10.09
CA THR A 142 -9.33 12.80 -11.16
C THR A 142 -10.60 12.15 -11.69
N VAL A 143 -10.58 10.84 -11.95
CA VAL A 143 -11.78 10.10 -12.38
C VAL A 143 -12.82 10.08 -11.27
N ALA A 144 -12.41 9.86 -10.00
CA ALA A 144 -13.32 9.94 -8.87
C ALA A 144 -14.06 11.28 -8.84
N SER A 145 -13.34 12.39 -9.00
CA SER A 145 -13.93 13.74 -8.96
C SER A 145 -14.79 14.08 -10.19
N LYS A 146 -14.33 13.71 -11.40
CA LYS A 146 -15.01 14.08 -12.65
C LYS A 146 -16.24 13.22 -12.95
N ALA A 147 -16.25 11.98 -12.50
CA ALA A 147 -17.29 11.01 -12.79
C ALA A 147 -18.29 10.80 -11.61
N LYS A 148 -18.10 11.50 -10.48
CA LYS A 148 -18.92 11.29 -9.28
C LYS A 148 -20.42 11.54 -9.51
N ASP A 149 -20.76 12.57 -10.29
CA ASP A 149 -22.12 13.03 -10.52
C ASP A 149 -22.72 12.52 -11.83
N LEU A 150 -22.09 11.54 -12.52
CA LEU A 150 -22.59 11.00 -13.80
C LEU A 150 -23.93 10.27 -13.67
N ILE A 151 -24.24 9.72 -12.51
CA ILE A 151 -25.50 9.03 -12.25
C ILE A 151 -26.29 9.87 -11.25
N PRO A 152 -27.45 10.41 -11.63
CA PRO A 152 -28.31 11.17 -10.73
C PRO A 152 -28.67 10.35 -9.47
N ASN A 153 -28.63 10.97 -8.31
CA ASN A 153 -28.97 10.38 -7.00
C ASN A 153 -28.09 9.18 -6.56
N ALA A 154 -26.95 8.95 -7.24
CA ALA A 154 -25.99 7.89 -6.89
C ALA A 154 -24.55 8.38 -7.04
N GLU A 155 -24.16 9.32 -6.15
CA GLU A 155 -22.83 9.93 -6.16
C GLU A 155 -21.73 8.86 -6.11
N PHE A 156 -20.68 9.02 -6.94
CA PHE A 156 -19.59 8.06 -7.17
C PHE A 156 -19.93 6.76 -7.92
N ALA A 157 -21.20 6.38 -8.13
CA ALA A 157 -21.53 5.17 -8.89
C ALA A 157 -20.95 5.24 -10.32
N GLY A 158 -21.03 6.41 -10.96
CA GLY A 158 -20.43 6.68 -12.26
C GLY A 158 -18.90 6.50 -12.26
N SER A 159 -18.21 6.85 -11.18
CA SER A 159 -16.76 6.68 -11.04
C SER A 159 -16.38 5.20 -11.07
N TYR A 160 -17.10 4.33 -10.38
CA TYR A 160 -16.84 2.89 -10.41
C TYR A 160 -17.19 2.24 -11.74
N LEU A 161 -18.24 2.68 -12.43
CA LEU A 161 -18.54 2.21 -13.80
C LEU A 161 -17.46 2.63 -14.79
N PHE A 162 -16.93 3.84 -14.66
CA PHE A 162 -15.86 4.33 -15.53
C PHE A 162 -14.59 3.46 -15.43
N VAL A 163 -14.28 2.94 -14.25
CA VAL A 163 -13.14 2.06 -14.01
C VAL A 163 -13.24 0.73 -14.76
N ILE A 164 -14.44 0.26 -15.09
CA ILE A 164 -14.64 -0.98 -15.89
C ILE A 164 -13.95 -0.85 -17.25
N MET A 165 -13.95 0.34 -17.84
CA MET A 165 -13.26 0.61 -19.11
C MET A 165 -11.75 0.35 -18.96
N PHE A 166 -11.14 0.70 -17.82
CA PHE A 166 -9.72 0.41 -17.56
C PHE A 166 -9.48 -1.09 -17.44
N HIS A 167 -10.37 -1.84 -16.79
CA HIS A 167 -10.26 -3.29 -16.71
C HIS A 167 -10.37 -3.95 -18.10
N PHE A 168 -11.26 -3.47 -18.94
CA PHE A 168 -11.34 -3.93 -20.32
C PHE A 168 -10.04 -3.66 -21.10
N LEU A 169 -9.47 -2.47 -20.96
CA LEU A 169 -8.20 -2.11 -21.56
C LEU A 169 -7.03 -2.99 -21.07
N ILE A 170 -7.00 -3.32 -19.76
CA ILE A 170 -6.01 -4.26 -19.22
C ILE A 170 -6.14 -5.63 -19.93
N VAL A 171 -7.35 -6.15 -20.09
CA VAL A 171 -7.59 -7.43 -20.78
C VAL A 171 -7.10 -7.37 -22.23
N LEU A 172 -7.40 -6.29 -22.97
CA LEU A 172 -6.92 -6.11 -24.34
C LEU A 172 -5.39 -6.10 -24.43
N ILE A 173 -4.71 -5.40 -23.52
CA ILE A 173 -3.26 -5.37 -23.45
C ILE A 173 -2.70 -6.77 -23.17
N LEU A 174 -3.28 -7.49 -22.19
CA LEU A 174 -2.86 -8.83 -21.82
C LEU A 174 -3.08 -9.84 -22.96
N LEU A 175 -4.13 -9.69 -23.76
CA LEU A 175 -4.37 -10.52 -24.94
C LEU A 175 -3.22 -10.41 -25.97
N GLY A 176 -2.61 -9.24 -26.09
CA GLY A 176 -1.45 -9.00 -26.96
C GLY A 176 -0.10 -9.36 -26.35
N THR A 177 -0.02 -9.76 -25.05
CA THR A 177 1.25 -10.06 -24.38
C THR A 177 1.56 -11.56 -24.31
N ARG A 178 2.85 -11.90 -24.41
CA ARG A 178 3.36 -13.26 -24.13
C ARG A 178 4.17 -13.20 -22.83
N LEU A 179 3.65 -13.78 -21.77
CA LEU A 179 4.31 -13.82 -20.47
C LEU A 179 4.75 -15.26 -20.16
N PRO A 180 6.01 -15.48 -19.76
CA PRO A 180 6.49 -16.80 -19.36
C PRO A 180 5.76 -17.26 -18.09
N ARG A 181 5.74 -18.56 -17.87
CA ARG A 181 5.31 -19.12 -16.58
C ARG A 181 6.37 -18.84 -15.53
N PRO A 182 5.97 -18.64 -14.24
CA PRO A 182 6.93 -18.55 -13.16
C PRO A 182 7.82 -19.82 -13.11
N ASP A 183 9.12 -19.63 -12.90
CA ASP A 183 10.07 -20.75 -12.90
C ASP A 183 10.09 -21.44 -11.53
N ASP A 184 10.12 -22.79 -11.52
CA ASP A 184 10.13 -23.62 -10.31
C ASP A 184 11.52 -23.78 -9.69
N THR A 185 12.57 -23.29 -10.37
CA THR A 185 13.96 -23.55 -9.97
C THR A 185 14.41 -22.78 -8.74
N GLU A 186 13.75 -21.66 -8.38
CA GLU A 186 14.10 -20.86 -7.20
C GLU A 186 13.71 -21.49 -5.85
N GLN A 187 12.89 -22.55 -5.82
CA GLN A 187 12.35 -23.15 -4.58
C GLN A 187 13.11 -24.36 -4.05
N LYS A 188 14.21 -24.77 -4.69
CA LYS A 188 15.01 -25.95 -4.26
C LYS A 188 16.06 -25.55 -3.24
N GLY A 189 15.79 -25.79 -1.96
CA GLY A 189 16.75 -25.59 -0.85
C GLY A 189 16.19 -26.06 0.49
N LYS A 190 17.09 -26.28 1.47
CA LYS A 190 16.68 -26.55 2.86
C LYS A 190 16.16 -25.25 3.47
N THR A 191 14.98 -25.28 4.07
CA THR A 191 14.40 -24.15 4.81
C THR A 191 14.74 -24.29 6.29
N ARG A 192 15.07 -23.15 6.93
CA ARG A 192 15.25 -23.08 8.39
C ARG A 192 13.88 -23.16 9.08
N PRO A 193 13.85 -23.55 10.38
CA PRO A 193 12.64 -23.43 11.18
C PRO A 193 12.12 -21.99 11.20
N LEU A 194 10.82 -21.79 11.02
CA LEU A 194 10.21 -20.45 10.97
C LEU A 194 10.51 -19.62 12.22
N LYS A 195 10.58 -20.27 13.39
CA LYS A 195 10.95 -19.61 14.65
C LYS A 195 12.34 -18.97 14.56
N GLU A 196 13.32 -19.61 13.93
CA GLU A 196 14.67 -19.07 13.77
C GLU A 196 14.66 -17.84 12.87
N ILE A 197 13.90 -17.88 11.77
CA ILE A 197 13.80 -16.76 10.82
C ILE A 197 13.12 -15.57 11.48
N PHE A 198 11.96 -15.78 12.10
CA PHE A 198 11.13 -14.72 12.67
C PHE A 198 11.66 -14.15 14.00
N SER A 199 12.55 -14.85 14.69
CA SER A 199 13.22 -14.34 15.89
C SER A 199 14.48 -13.51 15.59
N GLN A 200 14.88 -13.37 14.33
CA GLN A 200 16.02 -12.53 13.95
C GLN A 200 15.73 -11.05 14.29
N PRO A 201 16.61 -10.35 15.01
CA PRO A 201 16.43 -8.93 15.34
C PRO A 201 16.20 -8.07 14.11
N LYS A 202 16.90 -8.36 13.02
CA LYS A 202 16.77 -7.66 11.74
C LYS A 202 15.37 -7.82 11.14
N PHE A 203 14.81 -9.04 11.19
CA PHE A 203 13.45 -9.31 10.72
C PHE A 203 12.42 -8.53 11.55
N LEU A 204 12.52 -8.61 12.88
CA LEU A 204 11.57 -7.94 13.79
C LEU A 204 11.52 -6.43 13.56
N VAL A 205 12.68 -5.78 13.51
CA VAL A 205 12.76 -4.33 13.28
C VAL A 205 12.25 -3.95 11.89
N ALA A 206 12.60 -4.73 10.87
CA ALA A 206 12.15 -4.50 9.51
C ALA A 206 10.62 -4.55 9.39
N VAL A 207 10.01 -5.60 9.95
CA VAL A 207 8.55 -5.79 9.91
C VAL A 207 7.84 -4.73 10.75
N LEU A 208 8.30 -4.46 11.99
CA LEU A 208 7.69 -3.44 12.84
C LEU A 208 7.75 -2.04 12.22
N SER A 209 8.86 -1.71 11.55
CA SER A 209 9.01 -0.43 10.84
C SER A 209 8.05 -0.34 9.65
N ALA A 210 7.93 -1.41 8.86
CA ALA A 210 7.01 -1.47 7.73
C ALA A 210 5.53 -1.42 8.19
N MET A 211 5.18 -2.15 9.25
CA MET A 211 3.85 -2.11 9.89
C MET A 211 3.52 -0.70 10.38
N ALA A 212 4.44 -0.05 11.09
CA ALA A 212 4.23 1.30 11.61
C ALA A 212 4.06 2.32 10.47
N GLY A 213 4.94 2.30 9.47
CA GLY A 213 4.86 3.18 8.31
C GLY A 213 3.55 3.02 7.54
N TYR A 214 3.13 1.78 7.30
CA TYR A 214 1.87 1.48 6.60
C TYR A 214 0.65 1.78 7.47
N GLY A 215 0.71 1.49 8.76
CA GLY A 215 -0.38 1.76 9.72
C GLY A 215 -0.66 3.25 9.86
N VAL A 216 0.38 4.08 10.04
CA VAL A 216 0.26 5.54 10.09
C VAL A 216 -0.29 6.09 8.78
N MET A 217 0.25 5.64 7.66
CA MET A 217 -0.21 6.04 6.34
C MET A 217 -1.68 5.69 6.14
N ALA A 218 -2.10 4.45 6.44
CA ALA A 218 -3.48 4.02 6.31
C ALA A 218 -4.43 4.79 7.24
N MET A 219 -4.01 5.07 8.48
CA MET A 219 -4.79 5.83 9.45
C MET A 219 -5.09 7.25 8.96
N VAL A 220 -4.06 7.99 8.58
CA VAL A 220 -4.18 9.40 8.20
C VAL A 220 -4.79 9.54 6.81
N MET A 221 -4.30 8.80 5.81
CA MET A 221 -4.80 8.88 4.44
C MET A 221 -6.29 8.52 4.34
N THR A 222 -6.71 7.44 5.04
CA THR A 222 -8.10 6.97 4.99
C THR A 222 -9.08 7.98 5.58
N ALA A 223 -8.69 8.66 6.66
CA ALA A 223 -9.53 9.68 7.29
C ALA A 223 -9.56 11.00 6.51
N THR A 224 -8.54 11.28 5.68
CA THR A 224 -8.37 12.59 5.01
C THR A 224 -9.58 13.03 4.19
N PRO A 225 -10.19 12.21 3.29
CA PRO A 225 -11.35 12.64 2.53
C PRO A 225 -12.50 13.08 3.45
N LEU A 226 -12.80 12.30 4.50
CA LEU A 226 -13.84 12.63 5.48
C LEU A 226 -13.49 13.89 6.29
N ALA A 227 -12.23 14.01 6.74
CA ALA A 227 -11.78 15.17 7.50
C ALA A 227 -11.88 16.45 6.68
N MET A 228 -11.54 16.39 5.39
CA MET A 228 -11.60 17.55 4.50
C MET A 228 -13.05 17.92 4.15
N THR A 229 -13.88 16.97 3.73
CA THR A 229 -15.23 17.27 3.24
C THR A 229 -16.22 17.48 4.39
N GLU A 230 -16.35 16.50 5.28
CA GLU A 230 -17.34 16.53 6.36
C GLU A 230 -16.84 17.32 7.59
N GLY A 231 -15.51 17.28 7.84
CA GLY A 231 -14.93 17.95 9.01
C GLY A 231 -14.60 19.42 8.79
N SER A 232 -14.02 19.78 7.63
CA SER A 232 -13.50 21.14 7.34
C SER A 232 -14.28 21.86 6.24
N GLY A 233 -15.27 21.23 5.59
CA GLY A 233 -16.13 21.83 4.58
C GLY A 233 -15.45 22.09 3.22
N HIS A 234 -14.32 21.44 2.96
CA HIS A 234 -13.65 21.53 1.67
C HIS A 234 -14.39 20.74 0.57
N GLN A 235 -14.19 21.14 -0.68
CA GLN A 235 -14.76 20.40 -1.80
C GLN A 235 -14.06 19.07 -2.02
N PHE A 236 -14.79 18.07 -2.52
CA PHE A 236 -14.17 16.76 -2.85
C PHE A 236 -13.02 16.87 -3.87
N SER A 237 -13.08 17.84 -4.79
CA SER A 237 -11.99 18.11 -5.75
C SER A 237 -10.68 18.49 -5.05
N GLU A 238 -10.74 19.18 -3.91
CA GLU A 238 -9.57 19.54 -3.10
C GLU A 238 -9.04 18.32 -2.35
N ALA A 239 -9.93 17.51 -1.79
CA ALA A 239 -9.54 16.21 -1.18
C ALA A 239 -8.90 15.27 -2.22
N ALA A 240 -9.47 15.17 -3.42
CA ALA A 240 -8.91 14.40 -4.52
C ALA A 240 -7.52 14.90 -4.93
N PHE A 241 -7.32 16.22 -5.00
CA PHE A 241 -6.01 16.84 -5.24
C PHE A 241 -4.98 16.47 -4.16
N VAL A 242 -5.37 16.51 -2.91
CA VAL A 242 -4.49 16.15 -1.76
C VAL A 242 -4.08 14.68 -1.85
N ILE A 243 -5.03 13.76 -2.07
CA ILE A 243 -4.75 12.33 -2.23
C ILE A 243 -3.86 12.07 -3.47
N GLN A 244 -4.08 12.79 -4.56
CA GLN A 244 -3.25 12.71 -5.76
C GLN A 244 -1.77 12.95 -5.45
N TRP A 245 -1.47 14.05 -4.74
CA TRP A 245 -0.10 14.38 -4.35
C TRP A 245 0.46 13.46 -3.27
N HIS A 246 -0.39 12.93 -2.39
CA HIS A 246 0.02 11.88 -1.47
C HIS A 246 0.54 10.66 -2.20
N VAL A 247 -0.19 10.16 -3.21
CA VAL A 247 0.24 9.00 -4.02
C VAL A 247 1.53 9.30 -4.79
N VAL A 248 1.70 10.53 -5.29
CA VAL A 248 2.99 10.97 -5.86
C VAL A 248 4.09 10.89 -4.80
N GLY A 249 3.84 11.38 -3.59
CA GLY A 249 4.77 11.29 -2.45
C GLY A 249 5.13 9.84 -2.08
N MET A 250 4.19 8.89 -2.26
CA MET A 250 4.46 7.47 -2.02
C MET A 250 5.41 6.86 -3.07
N PHE A 251 5.26 7.20 -4.34
CA PHE A 251 5.96 6.50 -5.42
C PHE A 251 7.17 7.26 -5.98
N ALA A 252 7.15 8.58 -6.04
CA ALA A 252 8.25 9.37 -6.60
C ALA A 252 9.60 9.18 -5.87
N PRO A 253 9.65 9.10 -4.52
CA PRO A 253 10.92 8.86 -3.84
C PRO A 253 11.57 7.52 -4.19
N SER A 254 10.82 6.53 -4.68
CA SER A 254 11.36 5.21 -5.04
C SER A 254 12.47 5.28 -6.10
N PHE A 255 12.53 6.35 -6.90
CA PHE A 255 13.63 6.56 -7.86
C PHE A 255 14.99 6.72 -7.21
N PHE A 256 15.04 7.24 -5.98
CA PHE A 256 16.29 7.51 -5.26
C PHE A 256 16.40 6.80 -3.90
N THR A 257 15.29 6.32 -3.32
CA THR A 257 15.30 5.62 -2.02
C THR A 257 16.25 4.43 -2.01
N GLY A 258 16.29 3.63 -3.10
CA GLY A 258 17.22 2.51 -3.22
C GLY A 258 18.70 2.95 -3.17
N SER A 259 19.04 4.05 -3.84
CA SER A 259 20.39 4.62 -3.81
C SER A 259 20.77 5.18 -2.43
N LEU A 260 19.80 5.80 -1.74
CA LEU A 260 19.99 6.27 -0.36
C LEU A 260 20.24 5.10 0.59
N ILE A 261 19.46 4.01 0.48
CA ILE A 261 19.65 2.80 1.28
C ILE A 261 21.02 2.18 1.02
N HIS A 262 21.44 2.11 -0.25
CA HIS A 262 22.77 1.59 -0.58
C HIS A 262 23.90 2.43 0.00
N ARG A 263 23.75 3.76 0.03
CA ARG A 263 24.78 4.69 0.52
C ARG A 263 24.83 4.82 2.05
N TYR A 264 23.68 4.86 2.70
CA TYR A 264 23.56 5.19 4.13
C TYR A 264 23.06 4.02 5.00
N GLY A 265 22.62 2.91 4.38
CA GLY A 265 21.97 1.79 5.08
C GLY A 265 20.47 2.01 5.33
N SER A 266 19.78 0.93 5.69
CA SER A 266 18.32 0.95 5.90
C SER A 266 17.91 1.70 7.16
N VAL A 267 18.67 1.62 8.25
CA VAL A 267 18.30 2.18 9.56
C VAL A 267 18.15 3.71 9.52
N PRO A 268 19.12 4.50 8.99
CA PRO A 268 18.95 5.96 8.85
C PRO A 268 17.78 6.34 7.94
N ILE A 269 17.49 5.57 6.90
CA ILE A 269 16.39 5.85 5.99
C ILE A 269 15.03 5.61 6.68
N ILE A 270 14.89 4.53 7.48
CA ILE A 270 13.68 4.32 8.29
C ILE A 270 13.51 5.47 9.29
N PHE A 271 14.58 5.90 9.96
CA PHE A 271 14.52 7.00 10.91
C PHE A 271 14.09 8.32 10.23
N THR A 272 14.62 8.61 9.04
CA THR A 272 14.17 9.76 8.23
C THR A 272 12.68 9.64 7.88
N GLY A 273 12.20 8.44 7.53
CA GLY A 273 10.78 8.19 7.29
C GLY A 273 9.91 8.44 8.52
N ILE A 274 10.38 8.07 9.72
CA ILE A 274 9.69 8.39 10.98
C ILE A 274 9.61 9.90 11.20
N LEU A 275 10.72 10.63 10.99
CA LEU A 275 10.74 12.10 11.12
C LEU A 275 9.76 12.78 10.17
N LEU A 276 9.66 12.32 8.92
CA LEU A 276 8.70 12.84 7.95
C LEU A 276 7.26 12.60 8.40
N ASN A 277 6.95 11.43 8.99
CA ASN A 277 5.62 11.14 9.54
C ASN A 277 5.32 11.99 10.80
N VAL A 278 6.30 12.25 11.67
CA VAL A 278 6.14 13.16 12.81
C VAL A 278 5.87 14.57 12.32
N LEU A 279 6.59 15.05 11.29
CA LEU A 279 6.36 16.36 10.69
C LEU A 279 4.98 16.45 10.02
N CYS A 280 4.54 15.38 9.35
CA CYS A 280 3.17 15.27 8.84
C CYS A 280 2.14 15.51 9.96
N ILE A 281 2.26 14.79 11.08
CA ILE A 281 1.36 14.93 12.23
C ILE A 281 1.40 16.37 12.76
N ALA A 282 2.57 16.97 12.91
CA ALA A 282 2.72 18.34 13.39
C ALA A 282 2.00 19.36 12.50
N ILE A 283 2.13 19.24 11.17
CA ILE A 283 1.44 20.11 10.20
C ILE A 283 -0.07 19.91 10.28
N ASN A 284 -0.54 18.65 10.36
CA ASN A 284 -1.96 18.35 10.50
C ASN A 284 -2.58 18.87 11.81
N LEU A 285 -1.79 19.00 12.87
CA LEU A 285 -2.23 19.60 14.13
C LEU A 285 -2.19 21.12 14.12
N ALA A 286 -1.43 21.72 13.21
CA ALA A 286 -1.27 23.17 13.10
C ALA A 286 -2.44 23.85 12.36
N GLY A 287 -3.17 23.14 11.50
CA GLY A 287 -4.29 23.73 10.76
C GLY A 287 -5.04 22.71 9.90
N THR A 288 -6.17 23.18 9.34
CA THR A 288 -7.07 22.37 8.50
C THR A 288 -7.31 23.00 7.12
N ASP A 289 -6.44 23.90 6.68
CA ASP A 289 -6.48 24.46 5.34
C ASP A 289 -6.01 23.42 4.31
N VAL A 290 -6.39 23.58 3.05
CA VAL A 290 -5.96 22.69 1.95
C VAL A 290 -4.45 22.57 1.90
N PHE A 291 -3.70 23.64 2.16
CA PHE A 291 -2.24 23.64 2.20
C PHE A 291 -1.67 22.75 3.31
N ASN A 292 -2.31 22.73 4.50
CA ASN A 292 -1.91 21.84 5.60
C ASN A 292 -2.10 20.39 5.22
N TYR A 293 -3.27 20.01 4.69
CA TYR A 293 -3.54 18.65 4.21
C TYR A 293 -2.59 18.26 3.08
N TRP A 294 -2.39 19.12 2.09
CA TRP A 294 -1.53 18.84 0.93
C TRP A 294 -0.07 18.61 1.34
N SER A 295 0.52 19.52 2.09
CA SER A 295 1.92 19.43 2.49
C SER A 295 2.17 18.26 3.45
N SER A 296 1.28 18.04 4.42
CA SER A 296 1.38 16.92 5.36
C SER A 296 1.24 15.56 4.66
N LEU A 297 0.32 15.41 3.71
CA LEU A 297 0.11 14.15 3.02
C LEU A 297 1.22 13.81 2.02
N ILE A 298 1.89 14.79 1.43
CA ILE A 298 3.14 14.54 0.69
C ILE A 298 4.19 13.93 1.62
N LEU A 299 4.40 14.53 2.80
CA LEU A 299 5.36 14.03 3.78
C LEU A 299 4.98 12.64 4.30
N LEU A 300 3.68 12.39 4.50
CA LEU A 300 3.15 11.07 4.84
C LEU A 300 3.52 10.02 3.79
N GLY A 301 3.34 10.33 2.50
CA GLY A 301 3.70 9.46 1.39
C GLY A 301 5.20 9.17 1.34
N MET A 302 6.03 10.21 1.47
CA MET A 302 7.49 10.07 1.51
C MET A 302 7.95 9.27 2.73
N GLY A 303 7.40 9.55 3.91
CA GLY A 303 7.68 8.83 5.15
C GLY A 303 7.34 7.35 5.05
N TRP A 304 6.15 7.04 4.50
CA TRP A 304 5.76 5.67 4.18
C TRP A 304 6.75 5.00 3.22
N ASN A 305 7.13 5.67 2.12
CA ASN A 305 8.08 5.11 1.16
C ASN A 305 9.40 4.72 1.82
N PHE A 306 9.99 5.61 2.61
CA PHE A 306 11.26 5.37 3.27
C PHE A 306 11.17 4.22 4.28
N MET A 307 10.14 4.19 5.13
CA MET A 307 9.96 3.12 6.11
C MET A 307 9.66 1.77 5.45
N PHE A 308 8.81 1.75 4.43
CA PHE A 308 8.38 0.53 3.76
C PHE A 308 9.47 -0.06 2.86
N VAL A 309 10.15 0.76 2.04
CA VAL A 309 11.19 0.30 1.11
C VAL A 309 12.42 -0.16 1.90
N ALA A 310 12.87 0.61 2.90
CA ALA A 310 14.01 0.22 3.73
C ALA A 310 13.69 -1.00 4.61
N GLY A 311 12.48 -1.08 5.19
CA GLY A 311 12.02 -2.26 5.91
C GLY A 311 11.99 -3.51 5.01
N THR A 312 11.43 -3.40 3.80
CA THR A 312 11.42 -4.49 2.82
C THR A 312 12.84 -4.93 2.44
N THR A 313 13.77 -3.99 2.27
CA THR A 313 15.19 -4.30 1.99
C THR A 313 15.81 -5.10 3.14
N MET A 314 15.55 -4.71 4.40
CA MET A 314 16.03 -5.46 5.57
C MET A 314 15.40 -6.87 5.65
N VAL A 315 14.13 -7.03 5.31
CA VAL A 315 13.46 -8.36 5.28
C VAL A 315 14.14 -9.27 4.26
N ILE A 316 14.47 -8.78 3.07
CA ILE A 316 15.14 -9.54 2.01
C ILE A 316 16.48 -10.14 2.50
N GLU A 317 17.17 -9.46 3.39
CA GLU A 317 18.47 -9.89 3.94
C GLU A 317 18.33 -10.96 5.05
N THR A 318 17.11 -11.36 5.43
CA THR A 318 16.86 -12.32 6.52
C THR A 318 16.56 -13.73 6.06
N TYR A 319 16.32 -13.96 4.78
CA TYR A 319 15.88 -15.24 4.24
C TYR A 319 16.70 -15.71 3.03
N SER A 320 16.75 -17.02 2.84
CA SER A 320 17.28 -17.67 1.64
C SER A 320 16.24 -17.72 0.50
N PRO A 321 16.64 -17.97 -0.76
CA PRO A 321 15.69 -18.11 -1.87
C PRO A 321 14.57 -19.12 -1.61
N ALA A 322 14.86 -20.24 -0.93
CA ALA A 322 13.88 -21.26 -0.58
C ALA A 322 12.84 -20.81 0.46
N GLU A 323 13.18 -19.83 1.31
CA GLU A 323 12.33 -19.29 2.38
C GLU A 323 11.52 -18.07 1.94
N LYS A 324 11.86 -17.49 0.78
CA LYS A 324 11.32 -16.22 0.24
C LYS A 324 9.79 -16.12 0.31
N ALA A 325 9.09 -17.13 -0.21
CA ALA A 325 7.63 -17.07 -0.33
C ALA A 325 6.94 -16.94 1.03
N ILE A 326 7.39 -17.72 2.02
CA ILE A 326 6.76 -17.71 3.34
C ILE A 326 7.12 -16.47 4.14
N VAL A 327 8.38 -16.02 4.06
CA VAL A 327 8.84 -14.83 4.81
C VAL A 327 8.19 -13.57 4.26
N GLN A 328 8.13 -13.41 2.94
CA GLN A 328 7.42 -12.30 2.32
C GLN A 328 5.92 -12.37 2.59
N GLY A 329 5.32 -13.56 2.51
CA GLY A 329 3.89 -13.74 2.81
C GLY A 329 3.52 -13.33 4.25
N VAL A 330 4.34 -13.70 5.23
CA VAL A 330 4.13 -13.30 6.64
C VAL A 330 4.34 -11.80 6.80
N ASN A 331 5.40 -11.22 6.19
CA ASN A 331 5.61 -9.77 6.21
C ASN A 331 4.40 -9.02 5.65
N ASP A 332 3.93 -9.40 4.47
CA ASP A 332 2.82 -8.73 3.81
C ASP A 332 1.50 -8.90 4.59
N PHE A 333 1.28 -10.09 5.16
CA PHE A 333 0.13 -10.33 6.04
C PHE A 333 0.12 -9.39 7.25
N LEU A 334 1.25 -9.22 7.93
CA LEU A 334 1.37 -8.34 9.10
C LEU A 334 1.23 -6.86 8.71
N VAL A 335 1.88 -6.44 7.64
CA VAL A 335 1.85 -5.05 7.17
C VAL A 335 0.46 -4.64 6.69
N PHE A 336 -0.15 -5.40 5.78
CA PHE A 336 -1.48 -5.09 5.26
C PHE A 336 -2.59 -5.33 6.30
N GLY A 337 -2.40 -6.31 7.20
CA GLY A 337 -3.30 -6.51 8.35
C GLY A 337 -3.31 -5.29 9.28
N THR A 338 -2.13 -4.75 9.60
CA THR A 338 -2.01 -3.51 10.38
C THR A 338 -2.67 -2.34 9.66
N ALA A 339 -2.45 -2.21 8.34
CA ALA A 339 -3.08 -1.17 7.54
C ALA A 339 -4.60 -1.28 7.52
N ALA A 340 -5.15 -2.49 7.41
CA ALA A 340 -6.59 -2.74 7.42
C ALA A 340 -7.23 -2.34 8.77
N VAL A 341 -6.59 -2.71 9.88
CA VAL A 341 -7.03 -2.29 11.23
C VAL A 341 -6.94 -0.78 11.39
N SER A 342 -5.82 -0.17 10.98
CA SER A 342 -5.64 1.29 11.02
C SER A 342 -6.68 2.03 10.17
N SER A 343 -7.00 1.52 8.99
CA SER A 343 -8.03 2.08 8.11
C SER A 343 -9.43 2.03 8.73
N LEU A 344 -9.77 0.92 9.40
CA LEU A 344 -11.03 0.79 10.13
C LEU A 344 -11.10 1.78 11.30
N LEU A 345 -10.05 1.83 12.11
CA LEU A 345 -9.96 2.74 13.26
C LEU A 345 -9.97 4.19 12.83
N ALA A 346 -9.44 4.52 11.64
CA ALA A 346 -9.46 5.87 11.09
C ALA A 346 -10.88 6.43 10.99
N GLY A 347 -11.84 5.64 10.50
CA GLY A 347 -13.24 6.06 10.42
C GLY A 347 -13.88 6.25 11.79
N VAL A 348 -13.69 5.27 12.69
CA VAL A 348 -14.21 5.34 14.05
C VAL A 348 -13.68 6.56 14.79
N VAL A 349 -12.37 6.79 14.73
CA VAL A 349 -11.74 7.92 15.41
C VAL A 349 -12.13 9.25 14.76
N GLN A 350 -12.18 9.32 13.40
CA GLN A 350 -12.54 10.54 12.70
C GLN A 350 -13.97 10.97 13.01
N THR A 351 -14.94 10.05 13.00
CA THR A 351 -16.35 10.37 13.23
C THR A 351 -16.66 10.64 14.70
N SER A 352 -15.94 10.04 15.64
CA SER A 352 -16.21 10.18 17.08
C SER A 352 -15.40 11.30 17.74
N LEU A 353 -14.13 11.49 17.34
CA LEU A 353 -13.16 12.34 18.01
C LEU A 353 -12.49 13.38 17.09
N GLY A 354 -12.73 13.29 15.78
CA GLY A 354 -12.26 14.22 14.76
C GLY A 354 -10.80 14.07 14.35
N TRP A 355 -10.38 14.96 13.44
CA TRP A 355 -9.09 14.91 12.75
C TRP A 355 -7.88 14.96 13.67
N ARG A 356 -7.95 15.77 14.73
CA ARG A 356 -6.86 15.87 15.71
C ARG A 356 -6.58 14.52 16.37
N ALA A 357 -7.62 13.78 16.75
CA ALA A 357 -7.49 12.47 17.37
C ALA A 357 -6.91 11.42 16.41
N VAL A 358 -7.28 11.46 15.11
CA VAL A 358 -6.69 10.58 14.07
C VAL A 358 -5.18 10.75 14.04
N ASN A 359 -4.68 11.97 14.01
CA ASN A 359 -3.25 12.26 13.97
C ASN A 359 -2.53 11.81 15.26
N LEU A 360 -3.10 12.12 16.44
CA LEU A 360 -2.53 11.70 17.72
C LEU A 360 -2.53 10.16 17.89
N SER A 361 -3.54 9.45 17.40
CA SER A 361 -3.62 7.99 17.42
C SER A 361 -2.54 7.30 16.57
N SER A 362 -1.89 8.03 15.67
CA SER A 362 -0.77 7.54 14.87
C SER A 362 0.57 7.52 15.63
N ILE A 363 0.70 8.31 16.71
CA ILE A 363 1.94 8.45 17.48
C ILE A 363 2.41 7.13 18.11
N PRO A 364 1.54 6.31 18.73
CA PRO A 364 1.96 5.01 19.29
C PRO A 364 2.61 4.08 18.28
N LEU A 365 2.13 4.07 17.03
CA LEU A 365 2.73 3.26 15.95
C LEU A 365 4.14 3.72 15.62
N LEU A 366 4.38 5.04 15.54
CA LEU A 366 5.72 5.59 15.36
C LEU A 366 6.61 5.29 16.56
N GLY A 367 6.07 5.36 17.79
CA GLY A 367 6.77 5.00 19.02
C GLY A 367 7.29 3.56 18.98
N VAL A 368 6.47 2.61 18.51
CA VAL A 368 6.89 1.20 18.34
C VAL A 368 8.07 1.10 17.35
N ALA A 369 8.01 1.80 16.22
CA ALA A 369 9.12 1.78 15.25
C ALA A 369 10.41 2.38 15.83
N VAL A 370 10.31 3.50 16.56
CA VAL A 370 11.47 4.14 17.24
C VAL A 370 12.09 3.18 18.25
N LEU A 371 11.27 2.58 19.12
CA LEU A 371 11.74 1.64 20.14
C LEU A 371 12.41 0.41 19.52
N ALA A 372 11.81 -0.13 18.44
CA ALA A 372 12.39 -1.25 17.71
C ALA A 372 13.75 -0.89 17.08
N LEU A 373 13.89 0.31 16.47
CA LEU A 373 15.15 0.78 15.92
C LEU A 373 16.23 0.99 16.99
N LEU A 374 15.89 1.65 18.09
CA LEU A 374 16.81 1.88 19.20
C LEU A 374 17.30 0.54 19.77
N TRP A 375 16.36 -0.39 20.03
CA TRP A 375 16.73 -1.74 20.48
C TRP A 375 17.70 -2.44 19.52
N TYR A 376 17.48 -2.33 18.22
CA TYR A 376 18.35 -2.93 17.21
C TYR A 376 19.75 -2.30 17.18
N ILE A 377 19.83 -0.98 17.27
CA ILE A 377 21.09 -0.23 17.29
C ILE A 377 21.92 -0.61 18.53
N PHE A 378 21.30 -0.58 19.73
CA PHE A 378 22.00 -0.93 20.97
C PHE A 378 22.48 -2.38 20.98
N ARG A 379 21.65 -3.30 20.52
CA ARG A 379 22.02 -4.73 20.44
C ARG A 379 23.19 -5.00 19.48
N ASN A 380 23.29 -4.28 18.38
CA ASN A 380 24.39 -4.44 17.43
C ASN A 380 25.66 -3.78 17.96
N ALA A 381 25.57 -2.62 18.59
CA ALA A 381 26.71 -1.98 19.26
C ALA A 381 27.32 -2.88 20.37
N GLU A 382 26.46 -3.52 21.18
CA GLU A 382 26.92 -4.46 22.21
C GLU A 382 27.69 -5.66 21.63
N LYS A 383 27.20 -6.23 20.51
CA LYS A 383 27.88 -7.34 19.83
C LYS A 383 29.24 -6.92 19.26
N GLU A 384 29.34 -5.72 18.72
CA GLU A 384 30.58 -5.19 18.16
C GLU A 384 31.64 -4.98 19.28
N VAL A 385 31.24 -4.41 20.42
CA VAL A 385 32.08 -4.26 21.59
C VAL A 385 32.56 -5.63 22.11
N ILE A 386 31.68 -6.62 22.25
CA ILE A 386 32.02 -7.98 22.69
C ILE A 386 33.03 -8.64 21.71
N SER A 387 32.89 -8.42 20.42
CA SER A 387 33.77 -8.97 19.39
C SER A 387 35.17 -8.37 19.46
N LEU A 388 35.28 -7.06 19.71
CA LEU A 388 36.55 -6.35 19.87
C LEU A 388 37.28 -6.81 21.14
N VAL A 389 36.59 -6.92 22.28
CA VAL A 389 37.16 -7.41 23.54
C VAL A 389 37.67 -8.85 23.42
N LYS A 390 36.99 -9.71 22.66
CA LYS A 390 37.45 -11.08 22.41
C LYS A 390 38.69 -11.12 21.54
N GLN A 391 38.83 -10.26 20.54
CA GLN A 391 40.03 -10.17 19.71
C GLN A 391 41.25 -9.71 20.51
N ASP A 392 41.07 -8.71 21.37
CA ASP A 392 42.17 -8.22 22.25
C ASP A 392 42.59 -9.27 23.31
N SER A 393 41.68 -10.14 23.74
CA SER A 393 41.99 -11.20 24.72
C SER A 393 42.70 -12.42 24.11
N THR A 394 42.76 -12.53 22.78
CA THR A 394 43.40 -13.63 22.02
C THR A 394 44.73 -13.21 21.34
N ALA A 395 45.09 -11.94 21.40
CA ALA A 395 46.36 -11.37 20.96
C ALA A 395 47.34 -11.25 22.14
#